data_1665b238097b377e0e610076baca9f78
#
_entry.id   1665b238097b377e0e610076baca9f78
#
_cell.length_a   1.000
_cell.length_b   1.000
_cell.length_c   1.000
_cell.angle_alpha   90.00
_cell.angle_beta   90.00
_cell.angle_gamma   90.00
#
_symmetry.space_group_name_H-M   'P 1'
#
loop_
_entity.id
_entity.type
_entity.pdbx_description
1 polymer ?
#
loop_
_entity_poly.entity_id
_entity_poly.type
_entity_poly.pdbx_seq_one_letter_code
_entity_poly.pdbx_strand_id
1 'polypeptide(L)'
;MKKLFILLIPIIIIIYILLKIKKKSVEIEYIKYMHFGYSTGTMINANVSYNLTFKDGKFIAQIKPNGKSEEETKKKEITKKEVKKIENILKKYEVYKWDGFNKSDQNVLDGNSFDISIILKNKETIRAYGYMKYPNNYREVKNELDNIFMEIYK
;
A
#
# COMPACT_ATOMS: atom_id res chain seq x y z
N MET A 1 -39.66 -34.81 10.01
CA MET A 1 -38.77 -34.39 8.89
C MET A 1 -38.82 -32.87 8.59
N LYS A 2 -40.00 -32.18 8.63
CA LYS A 2 -40.10 -30.75 8.31
C LYS A 2 -39.26 -29.81 9.24
N LYS A 3 -39.07 -30.15 10.52
CA LYS A 3 -38.30 -29.31 11.47
C LYS A 3 -36.77 -29.29 11.21
N LEU A 4 -36.25 -30.36 10.59
CA LEU A 4 -34.82 -30.46 10.27
C LEU A 4 -34.42 -29.53 9.12
N PHE A 5 -35.31 -29.36 8.13
CA PHE A 5 -35.10 -28.47 6.99
C PHE A 5 -35.06 -27.00 7.36
N ILE A 6 -35.81 -26.56 8.40
CA ILE A 6 -35.87 -25.18 8.84
C ILE A 6 -34.55 -24.74 9.50
N LEU A 7 -33.82 -25.67 10.13
CA LEU A 7 -32.52 -25.40 10.76
C LEU A 7 -31.35 -25.37 9.77
N LEU A 8 -31.46 -26.03 8.62
CA LEU A 8 -30.41 -26.07 7.59
C LEU A 8 -30.30 -24.77 6.77
N ILE A 9 -31.42 -24.08 6.56
CA ILE A 9 -31.44 -22.84 5.75
C ILE A 9 -30.56 -21.74 6.33
N PRO A 10 -30.62 -21.37 7.63
CA PRO A 10 -29.76 -20.33 8.19
C PRO A 10 -28.27 -20.72 8.15
N ILE A 11 -27.94 -22.00 8.32
CA ILE A 11 -26.54 -22.46 8.24
C ILE A 11 -25.99 -22.28 6.83
N ILE A 12 -26.75 -22.61 5.80
CA ILE A 12 -26.36 -22.42 4.39
C ILE A 12 -26.19 -20.94 4.07
N ILE A 13 -27.07 -20.08 4.59
CA ILE A 13 -26.98 -18.63 4.43
C ILE A 13 -25.71 -18.09 5.12
N ILE A 14 -25.41 -18.55 6.33
CA ILE A 14 -24.21 -18.15 7.07
C ILE A 14 -22.94 -18.60 6.32
N ILE A 15 -22.90 -19.85 5.82
CA ILE A 15 -21.80 -20.36 5.03
C ILE A 15 -21.64 -19.55 3.73
N TYR A 16 -22.74 -19.23 3.05
CA TYR A 16 -22.73 -18.41 1.83
C TYR A 16 -22.22 -16.98 2.11
N ILE A 17 -22.65 -16.38 3.24
CA ILE A 17 -22.16 -15.08 3.70
C ILE A 17 -20.66 -15.15 4.06
N LEU A 18 -20.23 -16.19 4.78
CA LEU A 18 -18.82 -16.39 5.13
C LEU A 18 -17.94 -16.63 3.88
N LEU A 19 -18.45 -17.33 2.87
CA LEU A 19 -17.77 -17.53 1.59
C LEU A 19 -17.70 -16.23 0.76
N LYS A 20 -18.74 -15.38 0.82
CA LYS A 20 -18.73 -14.05 0.19
C LYS A 20 -17.85 -13.05 0.93
N ILE A 21 -17.72 -13.17 2.26
CA ILE A 21 -16.87 -12.34 3.12
C ILE A 21 -15.39 -12.77 3.01
N LYS A 22 -15.09 -13.90 2.38
CA LYS A 22 -13.72 -14.17 1.95
C LYS A 22 -13.34 -13.06 0.97
N LYS A 23 -12.94 -11.92 1.56
CA LYS A 23 -12.46 -10.73 0.86
C LYS A 23 -11.44 -11.23 -0.15
N LYS A 24 -11.78 -11.17 -1.42
CA LYS A 24 -10.95 -11.58 -2.54
C LYS A 24 -9.56 -11.06 -2.25
N SER A 25 -8.61 -11.92 -1.96
CA SER A 25 -7.23 -11.51 -1.75
C SER A 25 -6.79 -10.84 -3.05
N VAL A 26 -6.63 -9.54 -3.03
CA VAL A 26 -6.13 -8.80 -4.18
C VAL A 26 -4.71 -9.30 -4.43
N GLU A 27 -4.51 -9.96 -5.54
CA GLU A 27 -3.19 -10.45 -5.91
C GLU A 27 -2.35 -9.25 -6.33
N ILE A 28 -1.42 -8.82 -5.46
CA ILE A 28 -0.49 -7.75 -5.78
C ILE A 28 0.54 -8.29 -6.77
N GLU A 29 0.17 -8.29 -8.05
CA GLU A 29 1.05 -8.63 -9.15
C GLU A 29 0.98 -7.57 -10.24
N TYR A 30 2.14 -7.34 -10.90
CA TYR A 30 2.24 -6.38 -11.98
C TYR A 30 1.78 -4.97 -11.59
N ILE A 31 2.51 -4.36 -10.65
CA ILE A 31 2.32 -2.95 -10.30
C ILE A 31 2.51 -2.10 -11.55
N LYS A 32 1.48 -1.33 -11.90
CA LYS A 32 1.52 -0.35 -12.99
C LYS A 32 1.95 1.02 -12.50
N TYR A 33 1.51 1.35 -11.30
CA TYR A 33 1.85 2.56 -10.59
C TYR A 33 1.83 2.29 -9.08
N MET A 34 2.78 2.86 -8.36
CA MET A 34 2.79 2.92 -6.91
C MET A 34 3.29 4.30 -6.48
N HIS A 35 2.58 4.89 -5.56
CA HIS A 35 3.04 5.99 -4.72
C HIS A 35 3.01 5.55 -3.27
N PHE A 36 4.05 5.82 -2.52
CA PHE A 36 4.10 5.70 -1.07
C PHE A 36 4.79 6.92 -0.52
N GLY A 37 4.05 7.74 0.23
CA GLY A 37 4.52 8.96 0.85
C GLY A 37 4.38 8.92 2.35
N TYR A 38 5.27 9.62 3.07
CA TYR A 38 5.11 9.87 4.48
C TYR A 38 5.78 11.17 4.90
N SER A 39 5.24 11.78 5.94
CA SER A 39 5.81 12.96 6.60
C SER A 39 6.24 12.64 8.02
N THR A 40 7.20 13.38 8.53
CA THR A 40 7.76 13.21 9.89
C THR A 40 7.42 14.39 10.81
N GLY A 41 6.27 15.02 10.64
CA GLY A 41 5.70 16.00 11.60
C GLY A 41 6.53 17.20 11.98
N THR A 42 7.69 17.43 11.39
CA THR A 42 8.50 18.61 11.63
C THR A 42 8.12 19.73 10.65
N MET A 43 8.14 20.99 11.09
CA MET A 43 7.74 22.19 10.32
C MET A 43 8.46 22.40 8.99
N ILE A 44 9.50 21.65 8.69
CA ILE A 44 10.28 21.75 7.46
C ILE A 44 9.95 20.52 6.61
N ASN A 45 8.88 20.61 5.81
CA ASN A 45 8.53 19.73 4.66
C ASN A 45 9.28 18.38 4.60
N ALA A 46 9.27 17.67 5.71
CA ALA A 46 9.98 16.42 5.89
C ALA A 46 9.19 15.27 5.23
N ASN A 47 8.90 15.43 3.93
CA ASN A 47 8.16 14.43 3.15
C ASN A 47 9.13 13.57 2.37
N VAL A 48 9.04 12.26 2.60
CA VAL A 48 9.69 11.26 1.74
C VAL A 48 8.62 10.67 0.84
N SER A 49 8.93 10.48 -0.44
CA SER A 49 8.05 9.72 -1.31
C SER A 49 8.81 8.79 -2.24
N TYR A 50 8.21 7.64 -2.48
CA TYR A 50 8.64 6.61 -3.42
C TYR A 50 7.57 6.43 -4.47
N ASN A 51 7.96 6.52 -5.74
CA ASN A 51 7.07 6.25 -6.85
C ASN A 51 7.66 5.16 -7.72
N LEU A 52 6.79 4.31 -8.23
CA LEU A 52 7.09 3.32 -9.25
C LEU A 52 6.09 3.50 -10.39
N THR A 53 6.56 3.64 -11.61
CA THR A 53 5.69 3.81 -12.78
C THR A 53 6.14 2.88 -13.89
N PHE A 54 5.20 2.15 -14.49
CA PHE A 54 5.42 1.41 -15.72
C PHE A 54 4.97 2.27 -16.91
N LYS A 55 5.93 2.66 -17.74
CA LYS A 55 5.69 3.48 -18.93
C LYS A 55 6.61 3.01 -20.06
N ASP A 56 6.08 2.92 -21.27
CA ASP A 56 6.82 2.58 -22.50
C ASP A 56 7.64 1.29 -22.38
N GLY A 57 7.08 0.27 -21.71
CA GLY A 57 7.73 -1.03 -21.49
C GLY A 57 8.75 -1.07 -20.36
N LYS A 58 9.00 0.04 -19.67
CA LYS A 58 10.03 0.22 -18.65
C LYS A 58 9.42 0.54 -17.28
N PHE A 59 10.11 0.14 -16.24
CA PHE A 59 9.81 0.54 -14.88
C PHE A 59 10.74 1.67 -14.44
N ILE A 60 10.15 2.77 -14.01
CA ILE A 60 10.87 3.94 -13.48
C ILE A 60 10.58 4.05 -11.99
N ALA A 61 11.61 3.89 -11.18
CA ALA A 61 11.57 4.24 -9.77
C ALA A 61 11.90 5.72 -9.59
N GLN A 62 11.27 6.35 -8.62
CA GLN A 62 11.52 7.73 -8.27
C GLN A 62 11.55 7.87 -6.75
N ILE A 63 12.54 8.58 -6.22
CA ILE A 63 12.66 8.92 -4.81
C ILE A 63 12.75 10.43 -4.65
N LYS A 64 11.91 10.97 -3.77
CA LYS A 64 12.06 12.29 -3.20
C LYS A 64 12.54 12.12 -1.76
N PRO A 65 13.79 12.43 -1.45
CA PRO A 65 14.31 12.31 -0.09
C PRO A 65 13.69 13.33 0.86
N ASN A 66 13.79 13.04 2.15
CA ASN A 66 13.34 13.94 3.20
C ASN A 66 14.04 15.31 3.12
N GLY A 67 13.28 16.39 3.28
CA GLY A 67 13.79 17.76 3.28
C GLY A 67 14.28 18.30 1.92
N LYS A 68 14.01 17.55 0.83
CA LYS A 68 14.42 17.91 -0.52
C LYS A 68 13.27 18.51 -1.33
N SER A 69 13.61 19.40 -2.27
CA SER A 69 12.65 19.97 -3.22
C SER A 69 12.20 18.92 -4.26
N GLU A 70 11.16 19.22 -5.04
CA GLU A 70 10.76 18.39 -6.17
C GLU A 70 11.86 18.27 -7.25
N GLU A 71 12.69 19.30 -7.41
CA GLU A 71 13.81 19.32 -8.36
C GLU A 71 14.92 18.34 -7.98
N GLU A 72 15.07 18.05 -6.67
CA GLU A 72 16.05 17.09 -6.16
C GLU A 72 15.55 15.63 -6.20
N THR A 73 14.38 15.42 -6.79
CA THR A 73 13.82 14.08 -6.99
C THR A 73 14.68 13.28 -7.97
N LYS A 74 15.15 12.12 -7.52
CA LYS A 74 15.94 11.21 -8.35
C LYS A 74 15.05 10.22 -9.06
N LYS A 75 15.38 9.91 -10.34
CA LYS A 75 14.68 8.92 -11.16
C LYS A 75 15.69 7.90 -11.71
N LYS A 76 15.30 6.62 -11.73
CA LYS A 76 16.13 5.52 -12.24
C LYS A 76 15.25 4.47 -12.90
N GLU A 77 15.67 3.98 -14.07
CA GLU A 77 15.08 2.77 -14.66
C GLU A 77 15.49 1.57 -13.82
N ILE A 78 14.54 0.71 -13.48
CA ILE A 78 14.75 -0.48 -12.67
C ILE A 78 14.29 -1.75 -13.37
N THR A 79 14.84 -2.87 -12.93
CA THR A 79 14.57 -4.18 -13.49
C THR A 79 13.27 -4.77 -12.98
N LYS A 80 12.70 -5.73 -13.72
CA LYS A 80 11.56 -6.53 -13.23
C LYS A 80 11.86 -7.26 -11.91
N LYS A 81 13.13 -7.61 -11.66
CA LYS A 81 13.56 -8.25 -10.42
C LYS A 81 13.40 -7.31 -9.22
N GLU A 82 13.76 -6.04 -9.38
CA GLU A 82 13.60 -5.02 -8.34
C GLU A 82 12.12 -4.71 -8.08
N VAL A 83 11.32 -4.61 -9.14
CA VAL A 83 9.86 -4.50 -9.01
C VAL A 83 9.28 -5.68 -8.22
N LYS A 84 9.73 -6.91 -8.53
CA LYS A 84 9.26 -8.12 -7.83
C LYS A 84 9.62 -8.12 -6.34
N LYS A 85 10.77 -7.52 -5.95
CA LYS A 85 11.10 -7.31 -4.53
C LYS A 85 10.05 -6.41 -3.86
N ILE A 86 9.68 -5.29 -4.49
CA ILE A 86 8.64 -4.38 -3.98
C ILE A 86 7.30 -5.11 -3.86
N GLU A 87 6.86 -5.82 -4.89
CA GLU A 87 5.63 -6.60 -4.87
C GLU A 87 5.61 -7.62 -3.73
N ASN A 88 6.74 -8.29 -3.47
CA ASN A 88 6.86 -9.27 -2.40
C ASN A 88 6.72 -8.63 -1.01
N ILE A 89 7.27 -7.42 -0.79
CA ILE A 89 7.07 -6.66 0.45
C ILE A 89 5.57 -6.39 0.65
N LEU A 90 4.90 -5.85 -0.36
CA LEU A 90 3.48 -5.50 -0.28
C LEU A 90 2.59 -6.74 -0.04
N LYS A 91 2.94 -7.89 -0.65
CA LYS A 91 2.27 -9.18 -0.43
C LYS A 91 2.50 -9.71 0.98
N LYS A 92 3.76 -9.78 1.42
CA LYS A 92 4.19 -10.29 2.73
C LYS A 92 3.43 -9.64 3.87
N TYR A 93 3.23 -8.33 3.78
CA TYR A 93 2.54 -7.54 4.81
C TYR A 93 1.07 -7.28 4.52
N GLU A 94 0.51 -7.96 3.51
CA GLU A 94 -0.92 -7.91 3.16
C GLU A 94 -1.43 -6.48 2.92
N VAL A 95 -0.64 -5.64 2.25
CA VAL A 95 -0.96 -4.22 2.02
C VAL A 95 -2.30 -4.04 1.31
N TYR A 96 -2.79 -5.05 0.58
CA TYR A 96 -4.13 -5.04 0.01
C TYR A 96 -5.26 -4.85 1.05
N LYS A 97 -5.01 -5.22 2.32
CA LYS A 97 -5.96 -4.99 3.43
C LYS A 97 -6.03 -3.53 3.87
N TRP A 98 -5.10 -2.69 3.43
CA TRP A 98 -5.10 -1.27 3.73
C TRP A 98 -6.10 -0.49 2.87
N ASP A 99 -6.62 -1.09 1.78
CA ASP A 99 -7.55 -0.41 0.90
C ASP A 99 -8.76 0.14 1.66
N GLY A 100 -9.03 1.43 1.45
CA GLY A 100 -10.05 2.18 2.16
C GLY A 100 -9.67 2.61 3.59
N PHE A 101 -8.44 2.35 4.07
CA PHE A 101 -7.99 2.91 5.34
C PHE A 101 -7.86 4.43 5.20
N ASN A 102 -8.64 5.16 5.98
CA ASN A 102 -8.61 6.62 6.03
C ASN A 102 -8.88 7.06 7.47
N LYS A 103 -7.82 7.27 8.25
CA LYS A 103 -7.93 7.58 9.68
C LYS A 103 -7.00 8.72 10.07
N SER A 104 -7.53 9.63 10.91
CA SER A 104 -6.79 10.76 11.45
C SER A 104 -6.98 10.86 12.96
N ASP A 105 -5.96 11.31 13.67
CA ASP A 105 -6.08 11.76 15.05
C ASP A 105 -6.19 13.28 15.07
N GLN A 106 -7.40 13.78 15.32
CA GLN A 106 -7.69 15.22 15.31
C GLN A 106 -7.13 15.97 16.52
N ASN A 107 -6.65 15.26 17.53
CA ASN A 107 -6.10 15.88 18.75
C ASN A 107 -4.61 16.23 18.61
N VAL A 108 -3.98 15.90 17.49
CA VAL A 108 -2.56 16.17 17.23
C VAL A 108 -2.45 17.21 16.13
N LEU A 109 -1.79 18.34 16.43
CA LEU A 109 -1.61 19.44 15.48
C LEU A 109 -0.43 19.18 14.52
N ASP A 110 0.70 18.70 15.04
CA ASP A 110 1.95 18.47 14.29
C ASP A 110 2.29 16.99 14.31
N GLY A 111 1.58 16.20 13.50
CA GLY A 111 1.71 14.74 13.47
C GLY A 111 2.31 14.20 12.19
N ASN A 112 2.70 12.94 12.25
CA ASN A 112 3.17 12.20 11.08
C ASN A 112 1.99 11.73 10.25
N SER A 113 2.13 11.77 8.92
CA SER A 113 1.15 11.23 7.99
C SER A 113 1.78 10.21 7.05
N PHE A 114 0.94 9.39 6.44
CA PHE A 114 1.33 8.59 5.29
C PHE A 114 0.19 8.53 4.28
N ASP A 115 0.54 8.28 3.05
CA ASP A 115 -0.40 7.90 2.01
C ASP A 115 0.20 6.85 1.09
N ILE A 116 -0.67 6.00 0.54
CA ILE A 116 -0.29 5.00 -0.45
C ILE A 116 -1.36 4.93 -1.53
N SER A 117 -0.92 4.82 -2.78
CA SER A 117 -1.76 4.56 -3.92
C SER A 117 -1.07 3.56 -4.83
N ILE A 118 -1.71 2.41 -5.08
CA ILE A 118 -1.19 1.37 -5.97
C ILE A 118 -2.23 1.10 -7.04
N ILE A 119 -1.80 1.03 -8.29
CA ILE A 119 -2.62 0.61 -9.43
C ILE A 119 -1.98 -0.64 -10.03
N LEU A 120 -2.74 -1.71 -10.08
CA LEU A 120 -2.33 -2.99 -10.64
C LEU A 120 -2.66 -3.11 -12.13
N LYS A 121 -2.07 -4.07 -12.82
CA LYS A 121 -2.32 -4.32 -14.26
C LYS A 121 -3.80 -4.59 -14.55
N ASN A 122 -4.49 -5.28 -13.68
CA ASN A 122 -5.93 -5.58 -13.77
C ASN A 122 -6.84 -4.37 -13.44
N LYS A 123 -6.25 -3.17 -13.26
CA LYS A 123 -6.90 -1.92 -12.86
C LYS A 123 -7.45 -1.89 -11.43
N GLU A 124 -7.22 -2.93 -10.62
CA GLU A 124 -7.49 -2.85 -9.19
C GLU A 124 -6.61 -1.77 -8.55
N THR A 125 -7.17 -1.07 -7.57
CA THR A 125 -6.47 -0.01 -6.85
C THR A 125 -6.47 -0.30 -5.36
N ILE A 126 -5.41 0.11 -4.69
CA ILE A 126 -5.27 0.10 -3.24
C ILE A 126 -4.96 1.52 -2.83
N ARG A 127 -5.75 2.10 -1.93
CA ARG A 127 -5.53 3.46 -1.43
C ARG A 127 -5.70 3.49 0.07
N ALA A 128 -4.73 4.11 0.75
CA ALA A 128 -4.81 4.35 2.18
C ALA A 128 -4.19 5.69 2.53
N TYR A 129 -4.72 6.28 3.60
CA TYR A 129 -4.20 7.49 4.21
C TYR A 129 -4.27 7.36 5.74
N GLY A 130 -3.29 7.91 6.43
CA GLY A 130 -3.33 8.04 7.87
C GLY A 130 -2.58 9.26 8.38
N TYR A 131 -3.18 9.90 9.39
CA TYR A 131 -2.54 10.95 10.16
C TYR A 131 -2.51 10.54 11.62
N MET A 132 -1.33 10.24 12.16
CA MET A 132 -1.11 9.68 13.50
C MET A 132 -1.85 8.36 13.77
N LYS A 133 -2.44 7.77 12.73
CA LYS A 133 -3.11 6.47 12.73
C LYS A 133 -2.58 5.64 11.57
N TYR A 134 -2.28 4.38 11.85
CA TYR A 134 -1.59 3.52 10.90
C TYR A 134 -2.29 2.16 10.80
N PRO A 135 -2.30 1.54 9.61
CA PRO A 135 -2.77 0.17 9.47
C PRO A 135 -1.75 -0.82 10.05
N ASN A 136 -2.18 -2.07 10.21
CA ASN A 136 -1.29 -3.13 10.65
C ASN A 136 -0.07 -3.26 9.72
N ASN A 137 1.11 -3.55 10.30
CA ASN A 137 2.38 -3.73 9.61
C ASN A 137 2.90 -2.47 8.86
N TYR A 138 2.35 -1.28 9.13
CA TYR A 138 2.80 -0.04 8.48
C TYR A 138 4.30 0.21 8.66
N ARG A 139 4.82 0.03 9.88
CA ARG A 139 6.23 0.27 10.20
C ARG A 139 7.15 -0.65 9.40
N GLU A 140 6.78 -1.91 9.31
CA GLU A 140 7.53 -2.94 8.59
C GLU A 140 7.57 -2.65 7.10
N VAL A 141 6.42 -2.32 6.50
CA VAL A 141 6.31 -1.93 5.09
C VAL A 141 7.16 -0.69 4.81
N LYS A 142 7.03 0.35 5.64
CA LYS A 142 7.82 1.58 5.51
C LYS A 142 9.31 1.28 5.52
N ASN A 143 9.79 0.55 6.52
CA ASN A 143 11.22 0.25 6.67
C ASN A 143 11.76 -0.60 5.51
N GLU A 144 11.00 -1.60 5.04
CA GLU A 144 11.45 -2.42 3.90
C GLU A 144 11.41 -1.62 2.57
N LEU A 145 10.44 -0.72 2.38
CA LEU A 145 10.43 0.18 1.23
C LEU A 145 11.59 1.19 1.29
N ASP A 146 11.84 1.79 2.45
CA ASP A 146 13.02 2.66 2.65
C ASP A 146 14.30 1.94 2.23
N ASN A 147 14.52 0.72 2.72
CA ASN A 147 15.72 -0.07 2.41
C ASN A 147 15.85 -0.37 0.92
N ILE A 148 14.79 -0.84 0.26
CA ILE A 148 14.87 -1.20 -1.16
C ILE A 148 15.07 0.02 -2.06
N PHE A 149 14.41 1.14 -1.77
CA PHE A 149 14.60 2.36 -2.55
C PHE A 149 15.99 2.97 -2.30
N MET A 150 16.51 2.91 -1.08
CA MET A 150 17.89 3.31 -0.80
C MET A 150 18.91 2.40 -1.51
N GLU A 151 18.66 1.09 -1.60
CA GLU A 151 19.50 0.15 -2.37
C GLU A 151 19.48 0.46 -3.87
N ILE A 152 18.33 0.76 -4.45
CA ILE A 152 18.16 1.13 -5.86
C ILE A 152 19.00 2.36 -6.21
N TYR A 153 19.20 3.29 -5.29
CA TYR A 153 19.88 4.57 -5.55
C TYR A 153 21.33 4.64 -5.05
N LYS A 154 21.86 3.56 -4.52
CA LYS A 154 23.31 3.40 -4.30
C LYS A 154 24.03 3.07 -5.61
#